data_080dab03fc9f7997a785a53d7656bda4
#
_entry.id   080dab03fc9f7997a785a53d7656bda4
#
_cell.length_a   1.000
_cell.length_b   1.000
_cell.length_c   1.000
_cell.angle_alpha   90.00
_cell.angle_beta   90.00
_cell.angle_gamma   90.00
#
_symmetry.space_group_name_H-M   'P 1'
#
loop_
_entity.id
_entity.type
_entity.pdbx_description
1 polymer ?
#
loop_
_entity_poly.entity_id
_entity_poly.type
_entity_poly.pdbx_seq_one_letter_code
_entity_poly.pdbx_strand_id
1 'polypeptide(L)'
;MAERVRTGYNLHDGQRDTSREVLQSVADAIRRAATRHSTELVLDYGLPATTLPDAIGRLDALQKLTLLHTGLQSLPDSLGQLHQLRHLQIAGALGLKTLPPSLTRLSNLRTLQLTMIPLDELPVGIGRMQGLRSLTLGGGHYARLPASIVELSGLTELRMPHSSHFRELPENIGLMQGLRSLEVASNSELEQLPGSLTQLHRLEKLTLSSNRRLAYLPEDIGQLRGLTELSLKNCAALRQLPDSVGDLAQLQLLDLRGTGLQTLPQSLARLPAQCDIKVPDHLAGQLLQIRDPERAAREPQRAAQRLAERRRRAPVPAAQQAGASWNRMPEFARVLRTVDADLGERFDKWTQGLAQTARISGASITPADMPLLDQVVTEAIRSPEFRSSFGQFLSDHTLKTLNMDGMTQVGGFGPAVRGDVKTAFAEMLKHKLMHTQDHQTALGLLQDALQNPDLGLSREMLLRSRNELTGRVEMWPPLKAYISMHDVEGQAAQDAAITWTMAQFEEAQQGGIGDAEAKQESERAQANANRFIEQRARVLLREWDIR
;
A
#
# COMPACT_ATOMS: atom_id res chain seq x y z
N MET A 1 19.75 27.77 5.51
CA MET A 1 20.27 26.44 5.92
C MET A 1 19.19 25.73 6.70
N ALA A 2 19.00 24.45 6.48
CA ALA A 2 18.04 23.64 7.24
C ALA A 2 18.71 23.14 8.54
N GLU A 3 18.06 23.34 9.66
CA GLU A 3 18.48 22.76 10.95
C GLU A 3 17.66 21.49 11.18
N ARG A 4 18.34 20.35 11.33
CA ARG A 4 17.71 19.06 11.63
C ARG A 4 18.21 18.55 12.97
N VAL A 5 17.29 18.17 13.83
CA VAL A 5 17.59 17.45 15.07
C VAL A 5 16.97 16.08 14.98
N ARG A 6 17.82 15.07 14.98
CA ARG A 6 17.44 13.68 15.24
C ARG A 6 17.91 13.34 16.64
N THR A 7 17.00 13.07 17.54
CA THR A 7 17.33 12.55 18.87
C THR A 7 17.19 11.04 18.82
N GLY A 8 18.30 10.31 19.00
CA GLY A 8 18.28 8.86 19.17
C GLY A 8 17.49 8.51 20.44
N TYR A 9 16.59 7.54 20.33
CA TYR A 9 15.79 7.06 21.44
C TYR A 9 16.53 5.89 22.09
N ASN A 10 17.02 6.09 23.33
CA ASN A 10 17.39 4.97 24.19
C ASN A 10 16.20 4.57 25.06
N LEU A 11 15.64 3.39 24.83
CA LEU A 11 14.46 2.86 25.52
C LEU A 11 14.76 2.27 26.91
N HIS A 12 15.97 2.37 27.42
CA HIS A 12 16.40 1.53 28.55
C HIS A 12 16.75 2.21 29.87
N ASP A 13 16.63 3.52 30.02
CA ASP A 13 16.85 4.10 31.35
C ASP A 13 15.72 5.00 31.84
N GLY A 14 15.31 4.66 33.07
CA GLY A 14 14.20 5.20 33.87
C GLY A 14 13.73 6.63 33.61
N GLN A 15 12.66 6.73 32.96
CA GLN A 15 11.54 7.69 32.89
C GLN A 15 11.66 9.16 33.39
N ARG A 16 12.70 9.62 34.07
CA ARG A 16 12.75 10.98 34.62
C ARG A 16 13.82 11.91 34.02
N ASP A 17 14.94 11.40 33.54
CA ASP A 17 16.03 12.25 33.02
C ASP A 17 15.94 12.50 31.51
N THR A 18 15.41 11.56 30.73
CA THR A 18 15.26 11.66 29.27
C THR A 18 14.37 12.83 28.83
N SER A 19 13.29 13.13 29.55
CA SER A 19 12.40 14.25 29.23
C SER A 19 13.11 15.62 29.31
N ARG A 20 14.03 15.79 30.24
CA ARG A 20 14.76 17.06 30.45
C ARG A 20 15.87 17.25 29.42
N GLU A 21 16.59 16.19 29.08
CA GLU A 21 17.65 16.23 28.07
C GLU A 21 17.07 16.48 26.67
N VAL A 22 15.95 15.87 26.35
CA VAL A 22 15.27 16.08 25.07
C VAL A 22 14.69 17.50 24.98
N LEU A 23 14.08 18.01 26.03
CA LEU A 23 13.64 19.42 26.09
C LEU A 23 14.83 20.37 25.91
N GLN A 24 15.98 20.06 26.52
CA GLN A 24 17.19 20.84 26.35
C GLN A 24 17.69 20.78 24.91
N SER A 25 17.70 19.60 24.27
CA SER A 25 18.08 19.39 22.86
C SER A 25 17.18 20.18 21.91
N VAL A 26 15.86 20.19 22.13
CA VAL A 26 14.91 21.01 21.37
C VAL A 26 15.16 22.49 21.56
N ALA A 27 15.39 22.94 22.82
CA ALA A 27 15.70 24.34 23.13
C ALA A 27 17.02 24.78 22.48
N ASP A 28 18.01 23.90 22.44
CA ASP A 28 19.29 24.15 21.78
C ASP A 28 19.16 24.23 20.27
N ALA A 29 18.32 23.37 19.67
CA ALA A 29 18.00 23.44 18.26
C ALA A 29 17.33 24.76 17.89
N ILE A 30 16.34 25.18 18.68
CA ILE A 30 15.64 26.45 18.48
C ILE A 30 16.65 27.61 18.62
N ARG A 31 17.56 27.59 19.62
CA ARG A 31 18.60 28.59 19.77
C ARG A 31 19.55 28.62 18.57
N ARG A 32 20.02 27.48 18.10
CA ARG A 32 20.86 27.39 16.89
C ARG A 32 20.13 27.91 15.65
N ALA A 33 18.85 27.53 15.48
CA ALA A 33 18.03 28.03 14.39
C ALA A 33 17.89 29.58 14.45
N ALA A 34 17.68 30.15 15.63
CA ALA A 34 17.61 31.59 15.83
C ALA A 34 18.93 32.29 15.48
N THR A 35 20.07 31.82 16.03
CA THR A 35 21.38 32.40 15.76
C THR A 35 21.84 32.33 14.31
N ARG A 36 21.37 31.30 13.58
CA ARG A 36 21.69 31.09 12.16
C ARG A 36 20.67 31.68 11.21
N HIS A 37 19.62 32.32 11.70
CA HIS A 37 18.46 32.76 10.91
C HIS A 37 17.97 31.65 9.97
N SER A 38 17.81 30.42 10.50
CA SER A 38 17.45 29.26 9.73
C SER A 38 16.05 29.41 9.15
N THR A 39 15.90 29.08 7.87
CA THR A 39 14.60 29.12 7.17
C THR A 39 13.81 27.81 7.30
N GLU A 40 14.45 26.74 7.74
CA GLU A 40 13.82 25.43 7.93
C GLU A 40 14.26 24.84 9.27
N LEU A 41 13.30 24.30 10.03
CA LEU A 41 13.51 23.54 11.25
C LEU A 41 12.73 22.23 11.17
N VAL A 42 13.43 21.12 11.37
CA VAL A 42 12.84 19.78 11.45
C VAL A 42 13.13 19.21 12.83
N LEU A 43 12.07 18.91 13.56
CA LEU A 43 12.11 18.18 14.83
C LEU A 43 11.49 16.79 14.61
N ASP A 44 12.33 15.77 14.63
CA ASP A 44 11.97 14.41 14.33
C ASP A 44 12.33 13.49 15.50
N TYR A 45 11.53 12.49 15.70
CA TYR A 45 11.64 11.42 16.70
C TYR A 45 11.33 11.73 18.16
N GLY A 46 10.31 11.02 18.67
CA GLY A 46 10.17 10.56 20.04
C GLY A 46 10.37 11.61 21.13
N LEU A 47 10.04 12.85 20.82
CA LEU A 47 10.11 13.90 21.85
C LEU A 47 9.18 13.48 23.00
N PRO A 48 9.71 13.12 24.18
CA PRO A 48 8.89 12.98 25.37
C PRO A 48 8.35 14.35 25.83
N ALA A 49 8.75 15.42 25.12
CA ALA A 49 8.26 16.76 25.34
C ALA A 49 6.79 16.85 24.96
N THR A 50 5.94 17.18 25.92
CA THR A 50 4.51 17.39 25.72
C THR A 50 4.18 18.74 25.09
N THR A 51 5.13 19.69 25.09
CA THR A 51 4.97 21.04 24.52
C THR A 51 6.28 21.52 23.89
N LEU A 52 6.19 22.44 22.93
CA LEU A 52 7.36 23.17 22.42
C LEU A 52 7.64 24.38 23.29
N PRO A 53 8.93 24.77 23.44
CA PRO A 53 9.27 26.02 24.12
C PRO A 53 8.71 27.25 23.39
N ASP A 54 8.25 28.25 24.12
CA ASP A 54 7.77 29.54 23.59
C ASP A 54 8.80 30.27 22.73
N ALA A 55 10.08 29.96 22.95
CA ALA A 55 11.17 30.49 22.14
C ALA A 55 11.06 30.20 20.65
N ILE A 56 10.22 29.18 20.25
CA ILE A 56 9.95 28.88 18.84
C ILE A 56 9.42 30.11 18.09
N GLY A 57 8.58 30.92 18.74
CA GLY A 57 8.00 32.13 18.15
C GLY A 57 9.00 33.21 17.77
N ARG A 58 10.27 33.12 18.24
CA ARG A 58 11.35 34.07 17.93
C ARG A 58 12.11 33.74 16.64
N LEU A 59 11.73 32.67 15.95
CA LEU A 59 12.38 32.27 14.70
C LEU A 59 11.79 33.07 13.53
N ASP A 60 12.09 34.34 13.48
CA ASP A 60 11.53 35.32 12.53
C ASP A 60 11.81 35.01 11.06
N ALA A 61 12.92 34.31 10.75
CA ALA A 61 13.30 33.89 9.40
C ALA A 61 12.68 32.53 8.99
N LEU A 62 11.98 31.83 9.90
CA LEU A 62 11.53 30.46 9.64
C LEU A 62 10.41 30.42 8.59
N GLN A 63 10.61 29.66 7.52
CA GLN A 63 9.66 29.45 6.43
C GLN A 63 9.05 28.05 6.43
N LYS A 64 9.76 27.06 6.98
CA LYS A 64 9.29 25.68 7.05
C LYS A 64 9.55 25.08 8.43
N LEU A 65 8.49 24.57 9.05
CA LEU A 65 8.53 23.84 10.31
C LEU A 65 7.95 22.45 10.10
N THR A 66 8.72 21.43 10.47
CA THR A 66 8.30 20.04 10.39
C THR A 66 8.47 19.37 11.75
N LEU A 67 7.38 18.83 12.28
CA LEU A 67 7.31 18.13 13.56
C LEU A 67 6.84 16.70 13.29
N LEU A 68 7.71 15.71 13.52
CA LEU A 68 7.40 14.30 13.19
C LEU A 68 7.49 13.44 14.46
N HIS A 69 6.54 12.51 14.61
CA HIS A 69 6.53 11.49 15.67
C HIS A 69 6.78 12.06 17.08
N THR A 70 6.14 13.18 17.38
CA THR A 70 6.36 13.90 18.64
C THR A 70 5.33 13.48 19.69
N GLY A 71 5.74 13.50 20.98
CA GLY A 71 4.84 13.32 22.12
C GLY A 71 3.99 14.56 22.45
N LEU A 72 3.94 15.56 21.53
CA LEU A 72 3.26 16.83 21.78
C LEU A 72 1.78 16.64 22.10
N GLN A 73 1.36 17.25 23.18
CA GLN A 73 -0.03 17.37 23.62
C GLN A 73 -0.60 18.76 23.32
N SER A 74 0.28 19.76 23.25
CA SER A 74 -0.10 21.13 22.90
C SER A 74 1.00 21.85 22.12
N LEU A 75 0.60 22.88 21.40
CA LEU A 75 1.51 23.83 20.74
C LEU A 75 1.42 25.17 21.42
N PRO A 76 2.55 25.90 21.56
CA PRO A 76 2.55 27.20 22.23
C PRO A 76 1.90 28.28 21.37
N ASP A 77 1.25 29.24 21.99
CA ASP A 77 0.66 30.39 21.32
C ASP A 77 1.69 31.26 20.57
N SER A 78 2.94 31.22 20.98
CA SER A 78 4.05 31.90 20.30
C SER A 78 4.27 31.37 18.86
N LEU A 79 3.78 30.19 18.52
CA LEU A 79 3.83 29.64 17.14
C LEU A 79 3.17 30.62 16.15
N GLY A 80 2.10 31.31 16.55
CA GLY A 80 1.42 32.31 15.75
C GLY A 80 2.24 33.58 15.43
N GLN A 81 3.45 33.74 16.00
CA GLN A 81 4.38 34.84 15.73
C GLN A 81 5.31 34.53 14.53
N LEU A 82 5.29 33.31 13.99
CA LEU A 82 6.14 32.95 12.86
C LEU A 82 5.60 33.50 11.53
N HIS A 83 5.64 34.80 11.38
CA HIS A 83 5.01 35.50 10.24
C HIS A 83 5.62 35.16 8.89
N GLN A 84 6.84 34.61 8.81
CA GLN A 84 7.45 34.16 7.57
C GLN A 84 7.15 32.70 7.24
N LEU A 85 6.44 31.98 8.13
CA LEU A 85 6.16 30.55 7.95
C LEU A 85 5.23 30.33 6.75
N ARG A 86 5.68 29.47 5.83
CA ARG A 86 4.98 29.08 4.60
C ARG A 86 4.50 27.63 4.62
N HIS A 87 5.23 26.77 5.34
CA HIS A 87 4.94 25.35 5.40
C HIS A 87 5.01 24.89 6.85
N LEU A 88 3.90 24.35 7.34
CA LEU A 88 3.82 23.70 8.64
C LEU A 88 3.34 22.26 8.43
N GLN A 89 4.17 21.32 8.85
CA GLN A 89 3.85 19.90 8.86
C GLN A 89 3.96 19.36 10.28
N ILE A 90 2.92 18.71 10.74
CA ILE A 90 2.89 17.97 12.01
C ILE A 90 2.36 16.57 11.70
N ALA A 91 3.13 15.55 12.04
CA ALA A 91 2.75 14.17 11.79
C ALA A 91 3.08 13.26 12.98
N GLY A 92 2.15 12.36 13.33
CA GLY A 92 2.37 11.39 14.40
C GLY A 92 2.39 11.99 15.82
N ALA A 93 1.80 13.16 16.05
CA ALA A 93 1.63 13.77 17.38
C ALA A 93 0.33 13.22 18.02
N LEU A 94 0.39 11.98 18.54
CA LEU A 94 -0.79 11.25 19.03
C LEU A 94 -1.45 11.85 20.29
N GLY A 95 -0.77 12.76 20.97
CA GLY A 95 -1.29 13.49 22.13
C GLY A 95 -1.95 14.83 21.78
N LEU A 96 -1.77 15.34 20.56
CA LEU A 96 -2.21 16.68 20.17
C LEU A 96 -3.69 16.67 19.77
N LYS A 97 -4.56 17.15 20.65
CA LYS A 97 -6.00 17.17 20.43
C LYS A 97 -6.53 18.48 19.90
N THR A 98 -5.83 19.57 20.16
CA THR A 98 -6.24 20.93 19.77
C THR A 98 -5.07 21.72 19.21
N LEU A 99 -5.36 22.70 18.37
CA LEU A 99 -4.40 23.67 17.87
C LEU A 99 -4.62 25.03 18.54
N PRO A 100 -3.55 25.80 18.82
CA PRO A 100 -3.71 27.11 19.43
C PRO A 100 -4.44 28.06 18.48
N PRO A 101 -5.38 28.89 18.96
CA PRO A 101 -6.06 29.89 18.13
C PRO A 101 -5.11 30.86 17.44
N SER A 102 -3.94 31.12 18.04
CA SER A 102 -2.88 31.94 17.46
C SER A 102 -2.34 31.44 16.13
N LEU A 103 -2.48 30.15 15.82
CA LEU A 103 -2.11 29.57 14.53
C LEU A 103 -2.78 30.31 13.36
N THR A 104 -4.00 30.81 13.55
CA THR A 104 -4.76 31.55 12.52
C THR A 104 -4.14 32.91 12.16
N ARG A 105 -3.12 33.38 12.89
CA ARG A 105 -2.35 34.59 12.58
C ARG A 105 -1.28 34.37 11.51
N LEU A 106 -1.01 33.12 11.13
CA LEU A 106 0.00 32.78 10.12
C LEU A 106 -0.52 33.09 8.70
N SER A 107 -0.63 34.36 8.37
CA SER A 107 -1.20 34.85 7.10
C SER A 107 -0.40 34.43 5.87
N ASN A 108 0.91 34.16 6.00
CA ASN A 108 1.78 33.72 4.92
C ASN A 108 1.84 32.20 4.75
N LEU A 109 1.15 31.43 5.61
CA LEU A 109 1.15 29.98 5.53
C LEU A 109 0.46 29.53 4.24
N ARG A 110 1.16 28.72 3.45
CA ARG A 110 0.69 28.16 2.17
C ARG A 110 0.27 26.71 2.26
N THR A 111 0.98 25.97 3.11
CA THR A 111 0.72 24.52 3.29
C THR A 111 0.62 24.21 4.77
N LEU A 112 -0.49 23.61 5.18
CA LEU A 112 -0.71 23.07 6.50
C LEU A 112 -1.01 21.58 6.37
N GLN A 113 -0.12 20.73 6.90
CA GLN A 113 -0.26 19.28 6.89
C GLN A 113 -0.34 18.76 8.31
N LEU A 114 -1.44 18.17 8.67
CA LEU A 114 -1.75 17.57 9.97
C LEU A 114 -2.16 16.13 9.73
N THR A 115 -1.25 15.18 10.00
CA THR A 115 -1.47 13.76 9.69
C THR A 115 -1.17 12.88 10.90
N MET A 116 -1.99 11.85 11.11
CA MET A 116 -1.91 10.98 12.29
C MET A 116 -1.93 11.77 13.61
N ILE A 117 -2.84 12.74 13.69
CA ILE A 117 -3.06 13.59 14.86
C ILE A 117 -4.54 13.48 15.21
N PRO A 118 -4.90 13.02 16.43
CA PRO A 118 -6.28 12.86 16.84
C PRO A 118 -6.91 14.19 17.26
N LEU A 119 -6.93 15.16 16.32
CA LEU A 119 -7.54 16.47 16.57
C LEU A 119 -9.05 16.31 16.77
N ASP A 120 -9.55 16.88 17.86
CA ASP A 120 -10.99 16.93 18.13
C ASP A 120 -11.68 18.02 17.28
N GLU A 121 -10.98 19.15 17.04
CA GLU A 121 -11.48 20.26 16.24
C GLU A 121 -10.35 21.10 15.61
N LEU A 122 -10.68 21.86 14.58
CA LEU A 122 -9.83 22.92 14.04
C LEU A 122 -10.20 24.27 14.67
N PRO A 123 -9.25 25.23 14.74
CA PRO A 123 -9.55 26.58 15.22
C PRO A 123 -10.67 27.24 14.45
N VAL A 124 -11.67 27.78 15.15
CA VAL A 124 -12.85 28.43 14.56
C VAL A 124 -12.48 29.52 13.55
N GLY A 125 -11.35 30.22 13.76
CA GLY A 125 -10.87 31.27 12.85
C GLY A 125 -9.99 30.79 11.71
N ILE A 126 -9.97 29.49 11.35
CA ILE A 126 -9.09 28.95 10.30
C ILE A 126 -9.23 29.70 8.97
N GLY A 127 -10.43 30.19 8.64
CA GLY A 127 -10.71 30.99 7.45
C GLY A 127 -9.89 32.28 7.33
N ARG A 128 -9.29 32.79 8.42
CA ARG A 128 -8.39 33.96 8.38
C ARG A 128 -7.06 33.71 7.69
N MET A 129 -6.70 32.43 7.49
CA MET A 129 -5.44 32.03 6.87
C MET A 129 -5.49 32.14 5.33
N GLN A 130 -5.72 33.34 4.83
CA GLN A 130 -5.96 33.63 3.41
C GLN A 130 -4.77 33.25 2.48
N GLY A 131 -3.58 33.11 3.04
CA GLY A 131 -2.40 32.61 2.31
C GLY A 131 -2.46 31.13 1.96
N LEU A 132 -3.32 30.35 2.64
CA LEU A 132 -3.32 28.89 2.55
C LEU A 132 -3.75 28.42 1.14
N ARG A 133 -2.99 27.47 0.61
CA ARG A 133 -3.19 26.86 -0.73
C ARG A 133 -3.46 25.37 -0.64
N SER A 134 -2.83 24.68 0.30
CA SER A 134 -3.01 23.25 0.53
C SER A 134 -3.22 22.97 2.01
N LEU A 135 -4.29 22.25 2.32
CA LEU A 135 -4.65 21.82 3.67
C LEU A 135 -4.84 20.30 3.67
N THR A 136 -4.03 19.61 4.46
CA THR A 136 -4.15 18.15 4.67
C THR A 136 -4.47 17.87 6.13
N LEU A 137 -5.55 17.12 6.36
CA LEU A 137 -6.10 16.78 7.67
C LEU A 137 -6.32 15.26 7.73
N GLY A 138 -5.31 14.48 8.07
CA GLY A 138 -5.40 13.01 8.09
C GLY A 138 -5.44 12.43 9.50
N GLY A 139 -6.38 11.54 9.77
CA GLY A 139 -6.44 10.80 11.05
C GLY A 139 -7.04 11.58 12.22
N GLY A 140 -7.76 12.69 11.95
CA GLY A 140 -8.44 13.49 12.98
C GLY A 140 -9.70 12.82 13.53
N HIS A 141 -10.10 13.21 14.75
CA HIS A 141 -11.32 12.76 15.40
C HIS A 141 -12.50 13.74 15.22
N TYR A 142 -12.29 14.86 14.53
CA TYR A 142 -13.35 15.86 14.28
C TYR A 142 -14.49 15.26 13.43
N ALA A 143 -15.72 15.52 13.88
CA ALA A 143 -16.91 15.11 13.13
C ALA A 143 -17.25 16.06 11.98
N ARG A 144 -16.83 17.33 12.08
CA ARG A 144 -17.13 18.42 11.15
C ARG A 144 -15.96 19.39 11.03
N LEU A 145 -15.88 20.10 9.93
CA LEU A 145 -15.03 21.27 9.79
C LEU A 145 -15.71 22.53 10.33
N PRO A 146 -14.97 23.50 10.87
CA PRO A 146 -15.56 24.78 11.27
C PRO A 146 -16.13 25.51 10.07
N ALA A 147 -17.26 26.21 10.24
CA ALA A 147 -17.93 26.92 9.17
C ALA A 147 -17.01 27.93 8.44
N SER A 148 -16.05 28.54 9.16
CA SER A 148 -15.09 29.48 8.59
C SER A 148 -14.11 28.86 7.58
N ILE A 149 -14.06 27.53 7.44
CA ILE A 149 -13.17 26.88 6.46
C ILE A 149 -13.47 27.34 5.02
N VAL A 150 -14.73 27.67 4.72
CA VAL A 150 -15.16 28.12 3.39
C VAL A 150 -14.67 29.52 3.03
N GLU A 151 -14.20 30.27 4.02
CA GLU A 151 -13.60 31.60 3.83
C GLU A 151 -12.18 31.50 3.23
N LEU A 152 -11.57 30.31 3.19
CA LEU A 152 -10.26 30.07 2.56
C LEU A 152 -10.35 30.18 1.04
N SER A 153 -10.61 31.35 0.52
CA SER A 153 -10.85 31.60 -0.90
C SER A 153 -9.66 31.25 -1.80
N GLY A 154 -8.45 31.23 -1.24
CA GLY A 154 -7.22 30.87 -1.94
C GLY A 154 -6.89 29.39 -1.90
N LEU A 155 -7.65 28.55 -1.20
CA LEU A 155 -7.34 27.13 -1.07
C LEU A 155 -7.56 26.42 -2.41
N THR A 156 -6.55 25.70 -2.86
CA THR A 156 -6.58 24.93 -4.10
C THR A 156 -6.68 23.43 -3.87
N GLU A 157 -6.25 22.98 -2.69
CA GLU A 157 -6.22 21.57 -2.34
C GLU A 157 -6.70 21.36 -0.89
N LEU A 158 -7.71 20.51 -0.71
CA LEU A 158 -8.20 20.05 0.58
C LEU A 158 -8.17 18.53 0.61
N ARG A 159 -7.38 17.94 1.53
CA ARG A 159 -7.24 16.50 1.70
C ARG A 159 -7.58 16.08 3.11
N MET A 160 -8.46 15.11 3.25
CA MET A 160 -8.96 14.61 4.52
C MET A 160 -9.02 13.07 4.51
N PRO A 161 -7.87 12.39 4.43
CA PRO A 161 -7.85 10.94 4.48
C PRO A 161 -7.95 10.42 5.92
N HIS A 162 -8.63 9.27 6.09
CA HIS A 162 -8.64 8.50 7.35
C HIS A 162 -9.16 9.23 8.60
N SER A 163 -10.13 10.12 8.45
CA SER A 163 -10.80 10.77 9.59
C SER A 163 -12.07 10.00 9.96
N SER A 164 -11.92 9.00 10.84
CA SER A 164 -12.94 7.98 11.10
C SER A 164 -14.27 8.52 11.64
N HIS A 165 -14.26 9.70 12.27
CA HIS A 165 -15.46 10.33 12.83
C HIS A 165 -16.07 11.42 11.92
N PHE A 166 -15.44 11.70 10.79
CA PHE A 166 -15.88 12.75 9.88
C PHE A 166 -17.18 12.38 9.18
N ARG A 167 -18.23 13.17 9.38
CA ARG A 167 -19.59 12.87 8.96
C ARG A 167 -20.06 13.66 7.76
N GLU A 168 -19.65 14.93 7.66
CA GLU A 168 -20.17 15.82 6.63
C GLU A 168 -19.21 16.97 6.29
N LEU A 169 -19.21 17.36 5.03
CA LEU A 169 -18.60 18.60 4.57
C LEU A 169 -19.52 19.79 4.92
N PRO A 170 -18.96 21.02 5.06
CA PRO A 170 -19.77 22.21 5.27
C PRO A 170 -20.82 22.40 4.16
N GLU A 171 -22.05 22.75 4.53
CA GLU A 171 -23.14 23.00 3.59
C GLU A 171 -22.76 24.05 2.53
N ASN A 172 -21.89 25.00 2.86
CA ASN A 172 -21.46 26.08 1.98
C ASN A 172 -20.12 25.79 1.28
N ILE A 173 -19.69 24.53 1.17
CA ILE A 173 -18.39 24.18 0.57
C ILE A 173 -18.21 24.78 -0.83
N GLY A 174 -19.30 24.97 -1.57
CA GLY A 174 -19.32 25.62 -2.87
C GLY A 174 -18.76 27.04 -2.91
N LEU A 175 -18.64 27.73 -1.77
CA LEU A 175 -17.99 29.05 -1.70
C LEU A 175 -16.47 28.99 -1.92
N MET A 176 -15.86 27.83 -1.81
CA MET A 176 -14.41 27.63 -2.00
C MET A 176 -14.05 27.60 -3.49
N GLN A 177 -14.33 28.67 -4.22
CA GLN A 177 -14.18 28.75 -5.68
C GLN A 177 -12.74 28.57 -6.20
N GLY A 178 -11.73 28.62 -5.33
CA GLY A 178 -10.33 28.33 -5.65
C GLY A 178 -10.00 26.86 -5.72
N LEU A 179 -10.87 25.98 -5.20
CA LEU A 179 -10.57 24.57 -4.99
C LEU A 179 -10.46 23.81 -6.31
N ARG A 180 -9.33 23.11 -6.50
CA ARG A 180 -9.06 22.26 -7.66
C ARG A 180 -9.03 20.78 -7.31
N SER A 181 -8.61 20.45 -6.08
CA SER A 181 -8.52 19.07 -5.62
C SER A 181 -9.20 18.92 -4.27
N LEU A 182 -10.17 18.04 -4.19
CA LEU A 182 -10.85 17.64 -2.96
C LEU A 182 -10.71 16.14 -2.76
N GLU A 183 -10.01 15.76 -1.69
CA GLU A 183 -9.89 14.37 -1.28
C GLU A 183 -10.51 14.19 0.11
N VAL A 184 -11.57 13.39 0.17
CA VAL A 184 -12.25 12.99 1.41
C VAL A 184 -12.35 11.47 1.37
N ALA A 185 -11.24 10.79 1.69
CA ALA A 185 -11.12 9.36 1.49
C ALA A 185 -10.99 8.59 2.80
N SER A 186 -11.53 7.38 2.85
CA SER A 186 -11.45 6.50 4.03
C SER A 186 -12.07 7.10 5.30
N ASN A 187 -13.18 7.82 5.16
CA ASN A 187 -13.95 8.38 6.28
C ASN A 187 -15.21 7.53 6.46
N SER A 188 -15.21 6.71 7.51
CA SER A 188 -16.23 5.66 7.70
C SER A 188 -17.64 6.19 8.01
N GLU A 189 -17.76 7.42 8.49
CA GLU A 189 -19.03 8.03 8.90
C GLU A 189 -19.61 9.00 7.86
N LEU A 190 -18.91 9.25 6.73
CA LEU A 190 -19.40 10.13 5.67
C LEU A 190 -20.54 9.44 4.91
N GLU A 191 -21.76 9.97 5.02
CA GLU A 191 -22.96 9.40 4.41
C GLU A 191 -23.42 10.13 3.15
N GLN A 192 -23.20 11.46 3.11
CA GLN A 192 -23.67 12.31 2.01
C GLN A 192 -22.76 13.51 1.77
N LEU A 193 -22.90 14.11 0.62
CA LEU A 193 -22.21 15.32 0.21
C LEU A 193 -23.19 16.48 0.12
N PRO A 194 -22.82 17.71 0.50
CA PRO A 194 -23.70 18.86 0.38
C PRO A 194 -23.96 19.21 -1.10
N GLY A 195 -25.18 19.63 -1.41
CA GLY A 195 -25.54 20.03 -2.77
C GLY A 195 -24.68 21.16 -3.34
N SER A 196 -24.22 22.08 -2.48
CA SER A 196 -23.34 23.19 -2.89
C SER A 196 -21.98 22.73 -3.44
N LEU A 197 -21.57 21.47 -3.21
CA LEU A 197 -20.35 20.90 -3.80
C LEU A 197 -20.33 21.10 -5.33
N THR A 198 -21.48 20.99 -5.98
CA THR A 198 -21.61 21.11 -7.44
C THR A 198 -21.28 22.50 -7.97
N GLN A 199 -21.20 23.51 -7.10
CA GLN A 199 -20.81 24.88 -7.44
C GLN A 199 -19.28 25.07 -7.55
N LEU A 200 -18.48 24.06 -7.23
CA LEU A 200 -17.02 24.10 -7.34
C LEU A 200 -16.58 23.93 -8.81
N HIS A 201 -16.88 24.90 -9.65
CA HIS A 201 -16.68 24.80 -11.10
C HIS A 201 -15.22 24.64 -11.54
N ARG A 202 -14.25 24.95 -10.66
CA ARG A 202 -12.81 24.78 -10.91
C ARG A 202 -12.27 23.46 -10.36
N LEU A 203 -13.12 22.62 -9.77
CA LEU A 203 -12.68 21.33 -9.23
C LEU A 203 -12.26 20.41 -10.38
N GLU A 204 -11.00 19.95 -10.32
CA GLU A 204 -10.38 19.07 -11.30
C GLU A 204 -10.36 17.62 -10.81
N LYS A 205 -10.16 17.44 -9.50
CA LYS A 205 -10.08 16.11 -8.87
C LYS A 205 -11.01 16.00 -7.67
N LEU A 206 -11.84 14.96 -7.67
CA LEU A 206 -12.71 14.59 -6.55
C LEU A 206 -12.46 13.14 -6.17
N THR A 207 -11.82 12.91 -5.01
CA THR A 207 -11.53 11.58 -4.48
C THR A 207 -12.36 11.33 -3.23
N LEU A 208 -13.28 10.39 -3.33
CA LEU A 208 -14.19 9.97 -2.26
C LEU A 208 -14.03 8.49 -1.91
N SER A 209 -12.88 7.92 -2.25
CA SER A 209 -12.63 6.49 -2.13
C SER A 209 -12.76 5.98 -0.70
N SER A 210 -13.28 4.75 -0.55
CA SER A 210 -13.39 4.04 0.73
C SER A 210 -14.30 4.71 1.79
N ASN A 211 -15.24 5.54 1.35
CA ASN A 211 -16.34 6.03 2.21
C ASN A 211 -17.48 5.03 2.16
N ARG A 212 -17.45 4.04 3.04
CA ARG A 212 -18.35 2.87 2.97
C ARG A 212 -19.81 3.19 3.22
N ARG A 213 -20.12 4.32 3.88
CA ARG A 213 -21.49 4.80 4.16
C ARG A 213 -22.00 5.82 3.14
N LEU A 214 -21.13 6.31 2.24
CA LEU A 214 -21.56 7.25 1.20
C LEU A 214 -22.56 6.57 0.26
N ALA A 215 -23.83 6.95 0.39
CA ALA A 215 -24.94 6.29 -0.30
C ALA A 215 -25.34 7.01 -1.59
N TYR A 216 -25.13 8.32 -1.66
CA TYR A 216 -25.62 9.17 -2.75
C TYR A 216 -24.59 10.23 -3.13
N LEU A 217 -24.58 10.60 -4.42
CA LEU A 217 -23.96 11.81 -4.93
C LEU A 217 -25.03 12.88 -5.13
N PRO A 218 -24.67 14.18 -5.12
CA PRO A 218 -25.59 15.24 -5.52
C PRO A 218 -26.15 15.01 -6.94
N GLU A 219 -27.45 15.18 -7.12
CA GLU A 219 -28.10 14.96 -8.42
C GLU A 219 -27.50 15.80 -9.56
N ASP A 220 -26.99 16.98 -9.22
CA ASP A 220 -26.37 17.91 -10.18
C ASP A 220 -24.85 17.77 -10.28
N ILE A 221 -24.26 16.63 -9.96
CA ILE A 221 -22.80 16.42 -9.96
C ILE A 221 -22.16 16.77 -11.31
N GLY A 222 -22.90 16.64 -12.40
CA GLY A 222 -22.47 17.03 -13.75
C GLY A 222 -22.15 18.52 -13.91
N GLN A 223 -22.56 19.40 -12.97
CA GLN A 223 -22.19 20.82 -12.96
C GLN A 223 -20.70 21.05 -12.65
N LEU A 224 -19.97 20.06 -12.16
CA LEU A 224 -18.53 20.10 -11.99
C LEU A 224 -17.80 20.04 -13.34
N ARG A 225 -18.00 21.05 -14.18
CA ARG A 225 -17.56 21.09 -15.59
C ARG A 225 -16.05 20.96 -15.77
N GLY A 226 -15.25 21.30 -14.74
CA GLY A 226 -13.80 21.19 -14.74
C GLY A 226 -13.28 19.83 -14.31
N LEU A 227 -14.15 18.91 -13.88
CA LEU A 227 -13.73 17.66 -13.26
C LEU A 227 -13.11 16.71 -14.28
N THR A 228 -11.85 16.33 -14.00
CA THR A 228 -11.07 15.39 -14.81
C THR A 228 -10.98 14.01 -14.16
N GLU A 229 -11.01 13.94 -12.82
CA GLU A 229 -10.92 12.70 -12.08
C GLU A 229 -12.02 12.60 -11.01
N LEU A 230 -12.81 11.54 -11.06
CA LEU A 230 -13.79 11.17 -10.04
C LEU A 230 -13.52 9.75 -9.55
N SER A 231 -13.12 9.63 -8.29
CA SER A 231 -12.88 8.32 -7.67
C SER A 231 -13.87 8.05 -6.55
N LEU A 232 -14.67 7.00 -6.74
CA LEU A 232 -15.66 6.47 -5.81
C LEU A 232 -15.31 5.03 -5.40
N LYS A 233 -14.05 4.64 -5.61
CA LYS A 233 -13.57 3.29 -5.32
C LYS A 233 -13.92 2.89 -3.89
N ASN A 234 -14.48 1.68 -3.71
CA ASN A 234 -14.85 1.12 -2.41
C ASN A 234 -15.93 1.90 -1.62
N CYS A 235 -16.78 2.68 -2.30
CA CYS A 235 -17.99 3.27 -1.70
C CYS A 235 -19.13 2.24 -1.72
N ALA A 236 -19.11 1.28 -0.81
CA ALA A 236 -19.98 0.11 -0.85
C ALA A 236 -21.48 0.42 -0.68
N ALA A 237 -21.84 1.53 -0.03
CA ALA A 237 -23.23 1.96 0.11
C ALA A 237 -23.79 2.66 -1.14
N LEU A 238 -22.95 3.09 -2.07
CA LEU A 238 -23.36 3.78 -3.28
C LEU A 238 -24.01 2.79 -4.25
N ARG A 239 -25.32 2.87 -4.40
CA ARG A 239 -26.12 1.92 -5.21
C ARG A 239 -26.57 2.47 -6.55
N GLN A 240 -26.54 3.79 -6.72
CA GLN A 240 -26.97 4.49 -7.92
C GLN A 240 -26.06 5.67 -8.22
N LEU A 241 -25.90 6.00 -9.48
CA LEU A 241 -25.27 7.23 -9.94
C LEU A 241 -26.36 8.15 -10.51
N PRO A 242 -26.30 9.45 -10.25
CA PRO A 242 -27.19 10.41 -10.91
C PRO A 242 -26.89 10.48 -12.41
N ASP A 243 -27.92 10.70 -13.22
CA ASP A 243 -27.78 10.78 -14.68
C ASP A 243 -26.86 11.93 -15.12
N SER A 244 -26.76 12.96 -14.31
CA SER A 244 -25.88 14.10 -14.58
C SER A 244 -24.38 13.75 -14.58
N VAL A 245 -23.97 12.58 -14.07
CA VAL A 245 -22.57 12.10 -14.20
C VAL A 245 -22.13 12.07 -15.66
N GLY A 246 -23.06 11.75 -16.59
CA GLY A 246 -22.80 11.78 -18.03
C GLY A 246 -22.49 13.17 -18.61
N ASP A 247 -22.72 14.25 -17.86
CA ASP A 247 -22.51 15.64 -18.30
C ASP A 247 -21.11 16.17 -17.93
N LEU A 248 -20.27 15.35 -17.30
CA LEU A 248 -18.89 15.66 -16.95
C LEU A 248 -17.98 15.66 -18.19
N ALA A 249 -18.06 16.72 -18.98
CA ALA A 249 -17.46 16.82 -20.31
C ALA A 249 -15.92 16.77 -20.35
N GLN A 250 -15.24 16.99 -19.22
CA GLN A 250 -13.78 16.95 -19.11
C GLN A 250 -13.26 15.69 -18.41
N LEU A 251 -14.16 14.76 -18.04
CA LEU A 251 -13.79 13.60 -17.24
C LEU A 251 -12.86 12.66 -18.02
N GLN A 252 -11.71 12.34 -17.41
CA GLN A 252 -10.69 11.44 -17.94
C GLN A 252 -10.66 10.10 -17.20
N LEU A 253 -11.02 10.14 -15.89
CA LEU A 253 -11.06 8.94 -15.05
C LEU A 253 -12.33 8.93 -14.19
N LEU A 254 -13.08 7.82 -14.27
CA LEU A 254 -14.19 7.49 -13.39
C LEU A 254 -13.93 6.13 -12.75
N ASP A 255 -13.59 6.11 -11.46
CA ASP A 255 -13.33 4.85 -10.75
C ASP A 255 -14.50 4.47 -9.83
N LEU A 256 -15.27 3.45 -10.24
CA LEU A 256 -16.44 2.91 -9.54
C LEU A 256 -16.19 1.52 -8.94
N ARG A 257 -14.96 1.02 -8.93
CA ARG A 257 -14.66 -0.32 -8.41
C ARG A 257 -15.02 -0.43 -6.94
N GLY A 258 -15.59 -1.55 -6.56
CA GLY A 258 -15.98 -1.80 -5.17
C GLY A 258 -17.15 -0.94 -4.66
N THR A 259 -17.92 -0.30 -5.55
CA THR A 259 -19.21 0.32 -5.22
C THR A 259 -20.32 -0.72 -5.15
N GLY A 260 -21.43 -0.36 -4.49
CA GLY A 260 -22.63 -1.20 -4.41
C GLY A 260 -23.57 -1.07 -5.62
N LEU A 261 -23.11 -0.49 -6.72
CA LEU A 261 -23.91 -0.28 -7.92
C LEU A 261 -24.42 -1.60 -8.48
N GLN A 262 -25.71 -1.64 -8.83
CA GLN A 262 -26.34 -2.79 -9.50
C GLN A 262 -26.55 -2.53 -11.00
N THR A 263 -26.65 -1.26 -11.37
CA THR A 263 -26.84 -0.83 -12.76
C THR A 263 -26.06 0.45 -13.02
N LEU A 264 -25.72 0.67 -14.29
CA LEU A 264 -25.07 1.90 -14.76
C LEU A 264 -26.10 2.77 -15.51
N PRO A 265 -26.09 4.09 -15.31
CA PRO A 265 -26.96 4.98 -16.06
C PRO A 265 -26.53 5.05 -17.53
N GLN A 266 -27.52 5.15 -18.43
CA GLN A 266 -27.27 5.27 -19.88
C GLN A 266 -26.49 6.57 -20.22
N SER A 267 -26.58 7.56 -19.35
CA SER A 267 -25.86 8.82 -19.48
C SER A 267 -24.34 8.68 -19.58
N LEU A 268 -23.75 7.57 -19.09
CA LEU A 268 -22.32 7.29 -19.26
C LEU A 268 -21.88 7.25 -20.73
N ALA A 269 -22.80 7.04 -21.67
CA ALA A 269 -22.54 7.17 -23.10
C ALA A 269 -22.11 8.58 -23.52
N ARG A 270 -22.50 9.62 -22.76
CA ARG A 270 -22.19 11.03 -23.04
C ARG A 270 -20.78 11.45 -22.57
N LEU A 271 -20.17 10.67 -21.69
CA LEU A 271 -18.80 10.95 -21.23
C LEU A 271 -17.80 10.91 -22.39
N PRO A 272 -16.69 11.67 -22.33
CA PRO A 272 -15.65 11.67 -23.36
C PRO A 272 -15.22 10.26 -23.76
N ALA A 273 -14.97 10.04 -25.05
CA ALA A 273 -14.60 8.71 -25.57
C ALA A 273 -13.31 8.17 -24.92
N GLN A 274 -12.38 9.07 -24.57
CA GLN A 274 -11.11 8.75 -23.91
C GLN A 274 -11.23 8.58 -22.38
N CYS A 275 -12.42 8.80 -21.80
CA CYS A 275 -12.62 8.61 -20.36
C CYS A 275 -12.42 7.14 -19.99
N ASP A 276 -11.46 6.87 -19.09
CA ASP A 276 -11.26 5.56 -18.49
C ASP A 276 -12.31 5.33 -17.40
N ILE A 277 -13.24 4.41 -17.64
CA ILE A 277 -14.31 4.09 -16.69
C ILE A 277 -14.05 2.71 -16.10
N LYS A 278 -13.70 2.69 -14.83
CA LYS A 278 -13.47 1.46 -14.06
C LYS A 278 -14.71 1.11 -13.25
N VAL A 279 -15.32 -0.01 -13.55
CA VAL A 279 -16.55 -0.50 -12.90
C VAL A 279 -16.30 -1.81 -12.16
N PRO A 280 -17.20 -2.21 -11.23
CA PRO A 280 -17.23 -3.58 -10.71
C PRO A 280 -17.37 -4.60 -11.84
N ASP A 281 -16.76 -5.78 -11.72
CA ASP A 281 -16.68 -6.79 -12.78
C ASP A 281 -18.05 -7.20 -13.33
N HIS A 282 -19.07 -7.30 -12.46
CA HIS A 282 -20.43 -7.64 -12.85
C HIS A 282 -21.11 -6.59 -13.75
N LEU A 283 -20.61 -5.35 -13.78
CA LEU A 283 -21.13 -4.25 -14.61
C LEU A 283 -20.30 -4.02 -15.89
N ALA A 284 -19.20 -4.74 -16.09
CA ALA A 284 -18.34 -4.56 -17.26
C ALA A 284 -19.09 -4.81 -18.58
N GLY A 285 -19.94 -5.82 -18.62
CA GLY A 285 -20.80 -6.11 -19.78
C GLY A 285 -21.80 -4.99 -20.07
N GLN A 286 -22.41 -4.41 -19.03
CA GLN A 286 -23.33 -3.28 -19.17
C GLN A 286 -22.60 -2.02 -19.65
N LEU A 287 -21.40 -1.74 -19.12
CA LEU A 287 -20.58 -0.62 -19.58
C LEU A 287 -20.24 -0.76 -21.06
N LEU A 288 -19.88 -1.97 -21.51
CA LEU A 288 -19.61 -2.24 -22.91
C LEU A 288 -20.84 -1.97 -23.80
N GLN A 289 -22.03 -2.39 -23.34
CA GLN A 289 -23.28 -2.10 -24.06
C GLN A 289 -23.57 -0.62 -24.17
N ILE A 290 -23.27 0.16 -23.11
CA ILE A 290 -23.50 1.61 -23.09
C ILE A 290 -22.48 2.35 -23.96
N ARG A 291 -21.21 1.98 -23.91
CA ARG A 291 -20.10 2.74 -24.54
C ARG A 291 -19.76 2.29 -25.96
N ASP A 292 -19.96 1.01 -26.26
CA ASP A 292 -19.64 0.40 -27.56
C ASP A 292 -20.64 -0.73 -27.87
N PRO A 293 -21.89 -0.37 -28.22
CA PRO A 293 -22.94 -1.36 -28.49
C PRO A 293 -22.60 -2.29 -29.66
N GLU A 294 -21.86 -1.80 -30.67
CA GLU A 294 -21.44 -2.65 -31.80
C GLU A 294 -20.45 -3.75 -31.36
N ARG A 295 -19.51 -3.38 -30.50
CA ARG A 295 -18.56 -4.35 -29.93
C ARG A 295 -19.27 -5.33 -29.01
N ALA A 296 -20.18 -4.85 -28.19
CA ALA A 296 -21.02 -5.69 -27.32
C ALA A 296 -21.80 -6.72 -28.11
N ALA A 297 -22.38 -6.35 -29.26
CA ALA A 297 -23.10 -7.25 -30.15
C ALA A 297 -22.19 -8.31 -30.81
N ARG A 298 -20.93 -8.00 -31.06
CA ARG A 298 -19.93 -8.90 -31.66
C ARG A 298 -19.22 -9.83 -30.65
N GLU A 299 -19.21 -9.47 -29.37
CA GLU A 299 -18.50 -10.22 -28.31
C GLU A 299 -18.99 -11.68 -28.14
N PRO A 300 -20.31 -11.98 -28.15
CA PRO A 300 -20.79 -13.36 -28.09
C PRO A 300 -20.30 -14.22 -29.27
N GLN A 301 -20.23 -13.64 -30.48
CA GLN A 301 -19.72 -14.33 -31.67
C GLN A 301 -18.21 -14.60 -31.57
N ARG A 302 -17.44 -13.62 -31.09
CA ARG A 302 -16.00 -13.77 -30.84
C ARG A 302 -15.72 -14.78 -29.72
N ALA A 303 -16.52 -14.75 -28.64
CA ALA A 303 -16.42 -15.73 -27.56
C ALA A 303 -16.75 -17.14 -28.06
N ALA A 304 -17.80 -17.29 -28.89
CA ALA A 304 -18.14 -18.57 -29.52
C ALA A 304 -17.04 -19.04 -30.49
N GLN A 305 -16.44 -18.13 -31.26
CA GLN A 305 -15.31 -18.46 -32.14
C GLN A 305 -14.08 -18.89 -31.33
N ARG A 306 -13.72 -18.16 -30.28
CA ARG A 306 -12.62 -18.55 -29.36
C ARG A 306 -12.88 -19.88 -28.68
N LEU A 307 -14.13 -20.15 -28.27
CA LEU A 307 -14.52 -21.44 -27.70
C LEU A 307 -14.47 -22.56 -28.73
N ALA A 308 -14.89 -22.29 -29.98
CA ALA A 308 -14.80 -23.25 -31.09
C ALA A 308 -13.34 -23.52 -31.48
N GLU A 309 -12.47 -22.48 -31.49
CA GLU A 309 -11.03 -22.64 -31.69
C GLU A 309 -10.38 -23.39 -30.52
N ARG A 310 -10.77 -23.08 -29.27
CA ARG A 310 -10.34 -23.86 -28.09
C ARG A 310 -10.81 -25.31 -28.16
N ARG A 311 -12.06 -25.57 -28.59
CA ARG A 311 -12.56 -26.95 -28.82
C ARG A 311 -11.84 -27.65 -29.96
N ARG A 312 -11.46 -26.95 -31.02
CA ARG A 312 -10.62 -27.51 -32.12
C ARG A 312 -9.17 -27.75 -31.66
N ARG A 313 -8.70 -27.02 -30.67
CA ARG A 313 -7.40 -27.20 -29.98
C ARG A 313 -7.56 -27.99 -28.68
N ALA A 314 -8.72 -28.63 -28.44
CA ALA A 314 -8.99 -29.37 -27.21
C ALA A 314 -7.98 -30.49 -27.00
N PRO A 315 -7.36 -30.55 -25.85
CA PRO A 315 -6.35 -31.54 -25.55
C PRO A 315 -6.97 -32.94 -25.38
N VAL A 316 -6.16 -33.93 -25.69
CA VAL A 316 -6.38 -35.37 -25.44
C VAL A 316 -6.78 -35.60 -23.96
N PRO A 317 -7.60 -36.62 -23.63
CA PRO A 317 -8.08 -36.91 -22.27
C PRO A 317 -6.98 -36.97 -21.22
N ALA A 318 -7.27 -36.47 -20.01
CA ALA A 318 -6.32 -36.28 -18.92
C ALA A 318 -5.45 -37.51 -18.57
N ALA A 319 -5.97 -38.71 -18.75
CA ALA A 319 -5.21 -39.96 -18.52
C ALA A 319 -4.03 -40.17 -19.50
N GLN A 320 -4.14 -39.63 -20.73
CA GLN A 320 -3.05 -39.70 -21.73
C GLN A 320 -2.05 -38.54 -21.59
N GLN A 321 -2.45 -37.43 -20.92
CA GLN A 321 -1.60 -36.25 -20.73
C GLN A 321 -0.70 -36.36 -19.50
N ALA A 322 -1.10 -37.09 -18.46
CA ALA A 322 -0.25 -37.32 -17.28
C ALA A 322 1.05 -38.03 -17.67
N GLY A 323 1.01 -39.00 -18.60
CA GLY A 323 2.21 -39.62 -19.15
C GLY A 323 3.09 -38.68 -19.98
N ALA A 324 2.47 -37.75 -20.73
CA ALA A 324 3.21 -36.79 -21.55
C ALA A 324 3.96 -35.73 -20.74
N SER A 325 3.45 -35.34 -19.56
CA SER A 325 4.11 -34.38 -18.68
C SER A 325 5.43 -34.91 -18.12
N TRP A 326 5.45 -36.15 -17.66
CA TRP A 326 6.67 -36.82 -17.17
C TRP A 326 7.71 -37.05 -18.26
N ASN A 327 7.31 -37.22 -19.51
CA ASN A 327 8.23 -37.42 -20.64
C ASN A 327 9.06 -36.18 -20.98
N ARG A 328 8.66 -34.97 -20.53
CA ARG A 328 9.41 -33.71 -20.72
C ARG A 328 10.48 -33.48 -19.66
N MET A 329 10.45 -34.15 -18.51
CA MET A 329 11.41 -33.93 -17.43
C MET A 329 12.88 -34.17 -17.85
N PRO A 330 13.22 -35.24 -18.60
CA PRO A 330 14.57 -35.43 -19.13
C PRO A 330 15.03 -34.33 -20.07
N GLU A 331 14.10 -33.69 -20.79
CA GLU A 331 14.41 -32.55 -21.65
C GLU A 331 14.81 -31.32 -20.84
N PHE A 332 14.08 -30.98 -19.79
CA PHE A 332 14.44 -29.89 -18.89
C PHE A 332 15.79 -30.13 -18.22
N ALA A 333 16.01 -31.32 -17.69
CA ALA A 333 17.30 -31.70 -17.12
C ALA A 333 18.45 -31.56 -18.12
N ARG A 334 18.24 -32.00 -19.37
CA ARG A 334 19.23 -31.85 -20.45
C ARG A 334 19.56 -30.40 -20.73
N VAL A 335 18.54 -29.54 -20.82
CA VAL A 335 18.73 -28.11 -21.07
C VAL A 335 19.45 -27.45 -19.90
N LEU A 336 19.09 -27.76 -18.66
CA LEU A 336 19.80 -27.25 -17.48
C LEU A 336 21.27 -27.66 -17.44
N ARG A 337 21.61 -28.90 -17.86
CA ARG A 337 23.02 -29.36 -17.98
C ARG A 337 23.84 -28.56 -18.99
N THR A 338 23.21 -27.90 -19.95
CA THR A 338 23.96 -27.04 -20.90
C THR A 338 24.50 -25.77 -20.26
N VAL A 339 23.89 -25.30 -19.19
CA VAL A 339 24.29 -24.10 -18.45
C VAL A 339 25.00 -24.44 -17.14
N ASP A 340 24.65 -25.59 -16.52
CA ASP A 340 25.25 -26.09 -15.30
C ASP A 340 24.99 -27.61 -15.18
N ALA A 341 26.05 -28.41 -15.27
CA ALA A 341 25.96 -29.87 -15.25
C ALA A 341 25.38 -30.40 -13.92
N ASP A 342 25.80 -29.83 -12.80
CA ASP A 342 25.36 -30.20 -11.45
C ASP A 342 23.91 -29.84 -11.21
N LEU A 343 23.44 -28.68 -11.72
CA LEU A 343 22.06 -28.26 -11.67
C LEU A 343 21.13 -29.26 -12.37
N GLY A 344 21.52 -29.72 -13.55
CA GLY A 344 20.75 -30.71 -14.29
C GLY A 344 20.66 -32.07 -13.56
N GLU A 345 21.72 -32.47 -12.85
CA GLU A 345 21.72 -33.70 -12.04
C GLU A 345 20.82 -33.55 -10.79
N ARG A 346 20.88 -32.40 -10.11
CA ARG A 346 19.99 -32.10 -8.98
C ARG A 346 18.52 -32.05 -9.42
N PHE A 347 18.26 -31.50 -10.58
CA PHE A 347 16.90 -31.47 -11.15
C PHE A 347 16.36 -32.88 -11.42
N ASP A 348 17.18 -33.79 -11.98
CA ASP A 348 16.78 -35.18 -12.18
C ASP A 348 16.47 -35.88 -10.85
N LYS A 349 17.32 -35.70 -9.84
CA LYS A 349 17.11 -36.26 -8.50
C LYS A 349 15.82 -35.75 -7.85
N TRP A 350 15.57 -34.44 -7.97
CA TRP A 350 14.35 -33.80 -7.46
C TRP A 350 13.08 -34.33 -8.16
N THR A 351 13.09 -34.43 -9.48
CA THR A 351 11.95 -34.95 -10.24
C THR A 351 11.67 -36.43 -9.97
N GLN A 352 12.73 -37.25 -9.77
CA GLN A 352 12.58 -38.64 -9.32
C GLN A 352 11.94 -38.72 -7.93
N GLY A 353 12.34 -37.85 -7.00
CA GLY A 353 11.73 -37.73 -5.68
C GLY A 353 10.24 -37.37 -5.75
N LEU A 354 9.87 -36.41 -6.59
CA LEU A 354 8.46 -36.05 -6.83
C LEU A 354 7.65 -37.24 -7.40
N ALA A 355 8.24 -38.01 -8.33
CA ALA A 355 7.60 -39.19 -8.88
C ALA A 355 7.36 -40.29 -7.84
N GLN A 356 8.29 -40.48 -6.90
CA GLN A 356 8.13 -41.43 -5.80
C GLN A 356 7.04 -40.96 -4.82
N THR A 357 7.05 -39.67 -4.46
CA THR A 357 6.02 -39.08 -3.59
C THR A 357 4.62 -39.19 -4.22
N ALA A 358 4.51 -39.01 -5.51
CA ALA A 358 3.26 -39.16 -6.26
C ALA A 358 2.66 -40.59 -6.15
N ARG A 359 3.52 -41.62 -6.12
CA ARG A 359 3.07 -43.03 -5.94
C ARG A 359 2.51 -43.27 -4.53
N ILE A 360 2.98 -42.54 -3.54
CA ILE A 360 2.60 -42.73 -2.13
C ILE A 360 1.38 -41.87 -1.76
N SER A 361 1.36 -40.59 -2.17
CA SER A 361 0.36 -39.61 -1.77
C SER A 361 -0.74 -39.36 -2.81
N GLY A 362 -0.62 -39.89 -4.02
CA GLY A 362 -1.52 -39.61 -5.14
C GLY A 362 -1.34 -38.22 -5.77
N ALA A 363 -0.47 -37.39 -5.22
CA ALA A 363 -0.13 -36.09 -5.81
C ALA A 363 0.91 -36.29 -6.91
N SER A 364 0.56 -35.93 -8.16
CA SER A 364 1.47 -36.03 -9.31
C SER A 364 1.66 -34.66 -9.96
N ILE A 365 2.79 -34.47 -10.64
CA ILE A 365 2.95 -33.32 -11.54
C ILE A 365 1.84 -33.40 -12.60
N THR A 366 1.03 -32.37 -12.64
CA THR A 366 -0.13 -32.26 -13.53
C THR A 366 0.25 -31.50 -14.81
N PRO A 367 -0.55 -31.63 -15.89
CA PRO A 367 -0.36 -30.78 -17.07
C PRO A 367 -0.37 -29.27 -16.77
N ALA A 368 -1.06 -28.84 -15.72
CA ALA A 368 -1.11 -27.45 -15.26
C ALA A 368 0.24 -26.98 -14.65
N ASP A 369 1.04 -27.89 -14.12
CA ASP A 369 2.35 -27.56 -13.55
C ASP A 369 3.43 -27.34 -14.62
N MET A 370 3.22 -27.82 -15.84
CA MET A 370 4.21 -27.74 -16.92
C MET A 370 4.54 -26.31 -17.36
N PRO A 371 3.57 -25.40 -17.54
CA PRO A 371 3.86 -23.99 -17.84
C PRO A 371 4.63 -23.28 -16.73
N LEU A 372 4.37 -23.63 -15.47
CA LEU A 372 5.08 -23.07 -14.32
C LEU A 372 6.55 -23.54 -14.31
N LEU A 373 6.75 -24.83 -14.54
CA LEU A 373 8.09 -25.42 -14.60
C LEU A 373 8.91 -24.89 -15.78
N ASP A 374 8.28 -24.68 -16.93
CA ASP A 374 8.92 -24.09 -18.11
C ASP A 374 9.44 -22.67 -17.82
N GLN A 375 8.68 -21.86 -17.07
CA GLN A 375 9.10 -20.54 -16.62
C GLN A 375 10.29 -20.61 -15.66
N VAL A 376 10.25 -21.53 -14.69
CA VAL A 376 11.35 -21.73 -13.71
C VAL A 376 12.63 -22.14 -14.42
N VAL A 377 12.56 -23.11 -15.33
CA VAL A 377 13.73 -23.58 -16.10
C VAL A 377 14.27 -22.47 -17.00
N THR A 378 13.37 -21.73 -17.68
CA THR A 378 13.77 -20.61 -18.54
C THR A 378 14.51 -19.55 -17.72
N GLU A 379 14.04 -19.21 -16.52
CA GLU A 379 14.70 -18.23 -15.66
C GLU A 379 16.04 -18.74 -15.15
N ALA A 380 16.15 -20.01 -14.78
CA ALA A 380 17.43 -20.62 -14.36
C ALA A 380 18.48 -20.61 -15.48
N ILE A 381 18.06 -20.65 -16.74
CA ILE A 381 18.95 -20.51 -17.88
C ILE A 381 19.42 -19.06 -18.04
N ARG A 382 18.51 -18.10 -17.87
CA ARG A 382 18.75 -16.67 -18.12
C ARG A 382 19.53 -15.97 -17.00
N SER A 383 19.17 -16.24 -15.73
CA SER A 383 19.72 -15.57 -14.55
C SER A 383 20.72 -16.46 -13.80
N PRO A 384 22.03 -16.12 -13.79
CA PRO A 384 23.03 -16.83 -12.98
C PRO A 384 22.72 -16.80 -11.48
N GLU A 385 22.17 -15.67 -10.99
CA GLU A 385 21.80 -15.48 -9.58
C GLU A 385 20.64 -16.41 -9.20
N PHE A 386 19.59 -16.46 -10.05
CA PHE A 386 18.49 -17.39 -9.81
C PHE A 386 18.94 -18.84 -9.96
N ARG A 387 19.82 -19.14 -10.89
CA ARG A 387 20.40 -20.48 -11.09
C ARG A 387 21.03 -21.02 -9.80
N SER A 388 21.81 -20.20 -9.12
CA SER A 388 22.42 -20.55 -7.82
C SER A 388 21.36 -20.82 -6.76
N SER A 389 20.37 -19.93 -6.61
CA SER A 389 19.26 -20.08 -5.66
C SER A 389 18.41 -21.32 -5.97
N PHE A 390 18.15 -21.58 -7.26
CA PHE A 390 17.42 -22.77 -7.70
C PHE A 390 18.20 -24.06 -7.45
N GLY A 391 19.53 -24.05 -7.65
CA GLY A 391 20.40 -25.17 -7.29
C GLY A 391 20.35 -25.49 -5.80
N GLN A 392 20.33 -24.48 -4.94
CA GLN A 392 20.15 -24.65 -3.49
C GLN A 392 18.75 -25.22 -3.17
N PHE A 393 17.70 -24.66 -3.76
CA PHE A 393 16.34 -25.18 -3.63
C PHE A 393 16.25 -26.67 -3.98
N LEU A 394 16.81 -27.08 -5.12
CA LEU A 394 16.81 -28.49 -5.55
C LEU A 394 17.56 -29.39 -4.54
N SER A 395 18.70 -28.94 -4.02
CA SER A 395 19.47 -29.68 -2.99
C SER A 395 18.67 -29.85 -1.71
N ASP A 396 18.07 -28.78 -1.19
CA ASP A 396 17.33 -28.79 0.06
C ASP A 396 16.12 -29.72 0.02
N HIS A 397 15.48 -29.84 -1.14
CA HIS A 397 14.28 -30.66 -1.32
C HIS A 397 14.62 -32.11 -1.73
N THR A 398 15.74 -32.36 -2.42
CA THR A 398 16.20 -33.69 -2.78
C THR A 398 16.69 -34.46 -1.56
N LEU A 399 17.47 -33.83 -0.67
CA LEU A 399 17.99 -34.47 0.56
C LEU A 399 16.87 -34.92 1.50
N LYS A 400 15.73 -34.21 1.52
CA LYS A 400 14.56 -34.57 2.34
C LYS A 400 13.76 -35.74 1.77
N THR A 401 13.73 -35.91 0.46
CA THR A 401 13.09 -37.06 -0.18
C THR A 401 13.91 -38.36 -0.05
N LEU A 402 15.21 -38.27 0.04
CA LEU A 402 16.09 -39.46 0.20
C LEU A 402 16.17 -39.98 1.66
N ASN A 403 15.92 -39.15 2.67
CA ASN A 403 15.90 -39.55 4.08
C ASN A 403 14.59 -40.18 4.54
N MET A 404 13.65 -40.49 3.65
CA MET A 404 12.38 -41.15 3.96
C MET A 404 12.36 -42.66 3.70
N ASP A 405 13.48 -43.34 3.73
CA ASP A 405 13.48 -44.80 3.96
C ASP A 405 13.13 -45.07 5.43
N GLY A 406 11.85 -45.27 5.66
CA GLY A 406 11.26 -46.02 6.77
C GLY A 406 11.61 -45.55 8.16
N MET A 407 11.15 -44.46 8.59
CA MET A 407 10.73 -44.14 9.97
C MET A 407 10.56 -42.63 10.14
N THR A 408 9.35 -42.20 10.19
CA THR A 408 8.85 -41.40 11.33
C THR A 408 7.37 -41.13 11.14
N GLN A 409 6.56 -41.88 11.78
CA GLN A 409 5.30 -41.43 12.31
C GLN A 409 5.60 -40.40 13.38
N VAL A 410 5.34 -39.14 13.10
CA VAL A 410 5.07 -38.16 14.12
C VAL A 410 3.87 -37.36 13.65
N GLY A 411 2.74 -37.62 14.32
CA GLY A 411 1.62 -36.72 14.46
C GLY A 411 0.89 -36.24 13.22
N GLY A 412 -0.05 -36.99 12.67
CA GLY A 412 -1.39 -36.55 12.34
C GLY A 412 -1.60 -35.30 11.49
N PHE A 413 -0.92 -35.15 10.33
CA PHE A 413 -1.40 -34.34 9.21
C PHE A 413 -0.91 -35.00 7.92
N GLY A 414 -1.78 -35.07 6.88
CA GLY A 414 -1.49 -35.75 5.63
C GLY A 414 -0.20 -35.25 4.96
N PRO A 415 0.40 -36.05 4.07
CA PRO A 415 1.70 -35.77 3.46
C PRO A 415 1.61 -34.48 2.64
N ALA A 416 2.12 -33.38 3.21
CA ALA A 416 2.36 -32.18 2.45
C ALA A 416 3.50 -32.47 1.48
N VAL A 417 3.25 -32.36 0.17
CA VAL A 417 4.28 -32.47 -0.87
C VAL A 417 5.23 -31.29 -0.68
N ARG A 418 6.42 -31.55 -0.16
CA ARG A 418 7.42 -30.51 0.13
C ARG A 418 8.21 -30.23 -1.14
N GLY A 419 8.25 -28.95 -1.56
CA GLY A 419 9.10 -28.51 -2.65
C GLY A 419 8.60 -28.92 -4.04
N ASP A 420 7.30 -28.83 -4.29
CA ASP A 420 6.68 -29.07 -5.57
C ASP A 420 6.99 -27.98 -6.63
N VAL A 421 6.45 -28.14 -7.83
CA VAL A 421 6.62 -27.17 -8.94
C VAL A 421 6.12 -25.76 -8.56
N LYS A 422 5.03 -25.67 -7.80
CA LYS A 422 4.47 -24.38 -7.34
C LYS A 422 5.41 -23.66 -6.36
N THR A 423 6.08 -24.42 -5.51
CA THR A 423 7.10 -23.89 -4.60
C THR A 423 8.33 -23.39 -5.36
N ALA A 424 8.79 -24.14 -6.38
CA ALA A 424 9.89 -23.72 -7.26
C ALA A 424 9.52 -22.43 -8.03
N PHE A 425 8.28 -22.34 -8.50
CA PHE A 425 7.75 -21.14 -9.15
C PHE A 425 7.69 -19.94 -8.20
N ALA A 426 7.26 -20.13 -6.96
CA ALA A 426 7.23 -19.08 -5.95
C ALA A 426 8.64 -18.53 -5.66
N GLU A 427 9.66 -19.38 -5.57
CA GLU A 427 11.06 -18.94 -5.39
C GLU A 427 11.58 -18.17 -6.61
N MET A 428 11.24 -18.59 -7.83
CA MET A 428 11.56 -17.85 -9.05
C MET A 428 10.91 -16.45 -9.06
N LEU A 429 9.62 -16.38 -8.75
CA LEU A 429 8.89 -15.11 -8.74
C LEU A 429 9.43 -14.17 -7.65
N LYS A 430 9.71 -14.68 -6.46
CA LYS A 430 10.36 -13.93 -5.39
C LYS A 430 11.70 -13.34 -5.87
N HIS A 431 12.55 -14.16 -6.51
CA HIS A 431 13.81 -13.70 -7.06
C HIS A 431 13.61 -12.57 -8.08
N LYS A 432 12.67 -12.71 -9.02
CA LYS A 432 12.35 -11.66 -10.00
C LYS A 432 11.92 -10.36 -9.31
N LEU A 433 11.03 -10.43 -8.32
CA LEU A 433 10.56 -9.26 -7.59
C LEU A 433 11.70 -8.55 -6.86
N MET A 434 12.65 -9.30 -6.27
CA MET A 434 13.80 -8.72 -5.57
C MET A 434 14.80 -8.01 -6.50
N HIS A 435 14.85 -8.37 -7.79
CA HIS A 435 15.78 -7.80 -8.78
C HIS A 435 15.11 -6.82 -9.75
N THR A 436 13.81 -6.65 -9.68
CA THR A 436 13.06 -5.67 -10.48
C THR A 436 13.12 -4.31 -9.81
N GLN A 437 13.59 -3.26 -10.52
CA GLN A 437 13.68 -1.90 -9.96
C GLN A 437 12.38 -1.09 -10.16
N ASP A 438 11.61 -1.43 -11.19
CA ASP A 438 10.38 -0.71 -11.52
C ASP A 438 9.17 -1.29 -10.79
N HIS A 439 8.52 -0.43 -9.98
CA HIS A 439 7.34 -0.79 -9.19
C HIS A 439 6.17 -1.33 -10.05
N GLN A 440 5.92 -0.75 -11.23
CA GLN A 440 4.80 -1.17 -12.08
C GLN A 440 5.05 -2.57 -12.68
N THR A 441 6.29 -2.82 -13.09
CA THR A 441 6.70 -4.15 -13.56
C THR A 441 6.60 -5.20 -12.45
N ALA A 442 7.05 -4.86 -11.24
CA ALA A 442 6.93 -5.75 -10.08
C ALA A 442 5.47 -6.05 -9.73
N LEU A 443 4.61 -5.02 -9.75
CA LEU A 443 3.17 -5.18 -9.51
C LEU A 443 2.52 -6.08 -10.58
N GLY A 444 2.86 -5.89 -11.84
CA GLY A 444 2.37 -6.73 -12.95
C GLY A 444 2.74 -8.19 -12.77
N LEU A 445 4.02 -8.49 -12.48
CA LEU A 445 4.50 -9.86 -12.23
C LEU A 445 3.74 -10.54 -11.08
N LEU A 446 3.49 -9.81 -10.00
CA LEU A 446 2.77 -10.35 -8.85
C LEU A 446 1.28 -10.56 -9.17
N GLN A 447 0.63 -9.62 -9.84
CA GLN A 447 -0.79 -9.73 -10.21
C GLN A 447 -1.03 -10.87 -11.19
N ASP A 448 -0.16 -11.06 -12.19
CA ASP A 448 -0.23 -12.18 -13.13
C ASP A 448 -0.17 -13.53 -12.39
N ALA A 449 0.70 -13.64 -11.38
CA ALA A 449 0.79 -14.85 -10.56
C ALA A 449 -0.44 -15.04 -9.67
N LEU A 450 -0.97 -13.99 -9.05
CA LEU A 450 -2.16 -14.04 -8.19
C LEU A 450 -3.43 -14.41 -8.97
N GLN A 451 -3.48 -14.06 -10.25
CA GLN A 451 -4.59 -14.40 -11.16
C GLN A 451 -4.42 -15.74 -11.86
N ASN A 452 -3.27 -16.40 -11.73
CA ASN A 452 -3.01 -17.67 -12.37
C ASN A 452 -3.78 -18.81 -11.67
N PRO A 453 -4.80 -19.42 -12.33
CA PRO A 453 -5.61 -20.46 -11.72
C PRO A 453 -4.82 -21.75 -11.44
N ASP A 454 -3.70 -21.99 -12.15
CA ASP A 454 -2.88 -23.18 -12.00
C ASP A 454 -2.12 -23.18 -10.66
N LEU A 455 -1.87 -22.00 -10.10
CA LEU A 455 -1.27 -21.87 -8.76
C LEU A 455 -2.26 -22.20 -7.65
N GLY A 456 -3.57 -21.98 -7.88
CA GLY A 456 -4.62 -22.27 -6.90
C GLY A 456 -4.45 -21.50 -5.59
N LEU A 457 -3.96 -20.27 -5.67
CA LEU A 457 -3.67 -19.43 -4.50
C LEU A 457 -4.97 -18.89 -3.91
N SER A 458 -5.24 -19.21 -2.64
CA SER A 458 -6.29 -18.58 -1.86
C SER A 458 -5.67 -17.50 -0.94
N ARG A 459 -6.50 -16.56 -0.51
CA ARG A 459 -6.08 -15.52 0.45
C ARG A 459 -5.48 -16.09 1.73
N GLU A 460 -6.02 -17.21 2.22
CA GLU A 460 -5.50 -17.87 3.39
C GLU A 460 -4.10 -18.44 3.14
N MET A 461 -3.87 -19.07 2.00
CA MET A 461 -2.55 -19.57 1.60
C MET A 461 -1.52 -18.45 1.44
N LEU A 462 -1.94 -17.29 0.93
CA LEU A 462 -1.05 -16.14 0.75
C LEU A 462 -0.61 -15.53 2.09
N LEU A 463 -1.49 -15.52 3.09
CA LEU A 463 -1.20 -14.94 4.41
C LEU A 463 -0.58 -15.94 5.40
N ARG A 464 -0.85 -17.24 5.24
CA ARG A 464 -0.49 -18.31 6.19
C ARG A 464 -0.02 -19.57 5.47
N SER A 465 0.98 -19.47 4.62
CA SER A 465 1.66 -20.67 4.15
C SER A 465 2.54 -21.22 5.28
N ARG A 466 2.42 -22.50 5.57
CA ARG A 466 3.31 -23.15 6.53
C ARG A 466 4.65 -23.39 5.84
N ASN A 467 5.69 -22.70 6.30
CA ASN A 467 7.04 -22.99 5.87
C ASN A 467 7.42 -24.39 6.37
N GLU A 468 7.54 -25.32 5.45
CA GLU A 468 7.75 -26.72 5.77
C GLU A 468 9.15 -27.03 6.30
N LEU A 469 10.12 -26.12 6.04
CA LEU A 469 11.48 -26.23 6.57
C LEU A 469 11.55 -25.87 8.05
N THR A 470 10.85 -24.80 8.43
CA THR A 470 10.90 -24.25 9.79
C THR A 470 9.70 -24.64 10.64
N GLY A 471 8.64 -25.21 10.04
CA GLY A 471 7.35 -25.46 10.70
C GLY A 471 6.58 -24.23 11.08
N ARG A 472 7.06 -23.02 10.73
CA ARG A 472 6.43 -21.73 11.03
C ARG A 472 5.37 -21.38 9.98
N VAL A 473 4.35 -20.67 10.41
CA VAL A 473 3.36 -20.09 9.50
C VAL A 473 3.91 -18.78 9.01
N GLU A 474 4.14 -18.68 7.70
CA GLU A 474 4.74 -17.51 7.06
C GLU A 474 3.87 -17.06 5.88
N MET A 475 4.01 -15.80 5.51
CA MET A 475 3.39 -15.27 4.30
C MET A 475 4.02 -15.88 3.05
N TRP A 476 3.24 -16.02 1.97
CA TRP A 476 3.73 -16.48 0.68
C TRP A 476 4.94 -15.64 0.21
N PRO A 477 6.10 -16.28 -0.07
CA PRO A 477 7.36 -15.57 -0.24
C PRO A 477 7.35 -14.45 -1.30
N PRO A 478 6.74 -14.61 -2.49
CA PRO A 478 6.67 -13.52 -3.46
C PRO A 478 5.86 -12.32 -2.97
N LEU A 479 4.74 -12.53 -2.27
CA LEU A 479 3.94 -11.42 -1.72
C LEU A 479 4.73 -10.65 -0.66
N LYS A 480 5.45 -11.37 0.21
CA LYS A 480 6.33 -10.77 1.20
C LYS A 480 7.44 -9.95 0.54
N ALA A 481 8.11 -10.49 -0.49
CA ALA A 481 9.16 -9.80 -1.22
C ALA A 481 8.64 -8.52 -1.88
N TYR A 482 7.49 -8.58 -2.55
CA TYR A 482 6.88 -7.40 -3.15
C TYR A 482 6.62 -6.30 -2.12
N ILE A 483 5.98 -6.63 -0.99
CA ILE A 483 5.65 -5.64 0.04
C ILE A 483 6.91 -5.02 0.64
N SER A 484 7.95 -5.83 0.89
CA SER A 484 9.20 -5.34 1.48
C SER A 484 10.05 -4.47 0.55
N MET A 485 9.91 -4.63 -0.78
CA MET A 485 10.78 -4.00 -1.76
C MET A 485 10.08 -2.94 -2.62
N HIS A 486 8.78 -3.06 -2.85
CA HIS A 486 8.05 -2.26 -3.82
C HIS A 486 6.84 -1.51 -3.24
N ASP A 487 6.28 -1.96 -2.11
CA ASP A 487 5.23 -1.21 -1.43
C ASP A 487 5.88 -0.16 -0.51
N VAL A 488 5.52 1.11 -0.71
CA VAL A 488 6.16 2.24 0.00
C VAL A 488 6.14 2.09 1.52
N GLU A 489 5.01 1.63 2.07
CA GLU A 489 4.87 1.45 3.52
C GLU A 489 5.62 0.22 4.02
N GLY A 490 5.60 -0.87 3.24
CA GLY A 490 6.33 -2.10 3.57
C GLY A 490 7.84 -1.92 3.50
N GLN A 491 8.33 -1.21 2.49
CA GLN A 491 9.73 -0.85 2.34
C GLN A 491 10.21 0.02 3.50
N ALA A 492 9.45 1.07 3.86
CA ALA A 492 9.79 1.93 4.98
C ALA A 492 9.90 1.16 6.31
N ALA A 493 9.02 0.19 6.54
CA ALA A 493 9.09 -0.66 7.73
C ALA A 493 10.32 -1.58 7.74
N GLN A 494 10.70 -2.12 6.58
CA GLN A 494 11.89 -2.95 6.43
C GLN A 494 13.17 -2.14 6.60
N ASP A 495 13.25 -0.97 5.97
CA ASP A 495 14.40 -0.06 6.07
C ASP A 495 14.61 0.43 7.51
N ALA A 496 13.52 0.71 8.23
CA ALA A 496 13.58 1.07 9.64
C ALA A 496 14.16 -0.07 10.50
N ALA A 497 13.76 -1.32 10.26
CA ALA A 497 14.28 -2.47 10.97
C ALA A 497 15.76 -2.71 10.67
N ILE A 498 16.18 -2.55 9.41
CA ILE A 498 17.60 -2.68 9.01
C ILE A 498 18.43 -1.58 9.68
N THR A 499 17.98 -0.33 9.61
CA THR A 499 18.68 0.81 10.20
C THR A 499 18.83 0.62 11.71
N TRP A 500 17.76 0.18 12.39
CA TRP A 500 17.82 -0.14 13.82
C TRP A 500 18.83 -1.25 14.12
N THR A 501 18.79 -2.32 13.33
CA THR A 501 19.72 -3.45 13.47
C THR A 501 21.17 -2.99 13.35
N MET A 502 21.50 -2.19 12.35
CA MET A 502 22.86 -1.67 12.15
C MET A 502 23.31 -0.82 13.34
N ALA A 503 22.42 0.07 13.83
CA ALA A 503 22.71 0.89 15.00
C ALA A 503 23.00 0.07 16.26
N GLN A 504 22.26 -1.03 16.50
CA GLN A 504 22.48 -1.90 17.65
C GLN A 504 23.85 -2.63 17.58
N PHE A 505 24.26 -3.09 16.39
CA PHE A 505 25.56 -3.72 16.22
C PHE A 505 26.72 -2.72 16.31
N GLU A 506 26.54 -1.48 15.82
CA GLU A 506 27.52 -0.39 16.00
C GLU A 506 27.69 -0.05 17.49
N GLU A 507 26.60 0.02 18.24
CA GLU A 507 26.60 0.27 19.69
C GLU A 507 27.30 -0.87 20.45
N ALA A 508 27.05 -2.12 20.05
CA ALA A 508 27.75 -3.28 20.62
C ALA A 508 29.27 -3.22 20.36
N GLN A 509 29.69 -2.85 19.14
CA GLN A 509 31.12 -2.66 18.82
C GLN A 509 31.79 -1.55 19.63
N GLN A 510 31.05 -0.53 20.03
CA GLN A 510 31.52 0.57 20.88
C GLN A 510 31.47 0.23 22.39
N GLY A 511 30.99 -0.96 22.76
CA GLY A 511 30.92 -1.45 24.15
C GLY A 511 29.72 -0.86 24.94
N GLY A 512 28.73 -0.27 24.25
CA GLY A 512 27.52 0.27 24.87
C GLY A 512 26.52 -0.80 25.31
N ILE A 513 26.40 -1.89 24.54
CA ILE A 513 25.55 -3.06 24.83
C ILE A 513 26.29 -4.36 24.53
N GLY A 514 25.79 -5.47 25.06
CA GLY A 514 26.35 -6.80 24.76
C GLY A 514 25.87 -7.35 23.42
N ASP A 515 26.70 -8.16 22.74
CA ASP A 515 26.35 -8.80 21.45
C ASP A 515 25.02 -9.58 21.50
N ALA A 516 24.74 -10.25 22.62
CA ALA A 516 23.49 -10.98 22.81
C ALA A 516 22.27 -10.06 22.86
N GLU A 517 22.41 -8.89 23.47
CA GLU A 517 21.38 -7.87 23.57
C GLU A 517 21.14 -7.20 22.22
N ALA A 518 22.22 -6.81 21.50
CA ALA A 518 22.14 -6.30 20.14
C ALA A 518 21.39 -7.27 19.21
N LYS A 519 21.68 -8.56 19.31
CA LYS A 519 20.99 -9.61 18.56
C LYS A 519 19.51 -9.69 18.92
N GLN A 520 19.17 -9.64 20.21
CA GLN A 520 17.78 -9.71 20.67
C GLN A 520 16.96 -8.51 20.20
N GLU A 521 17.50 -7.30 20.26
CA GLU A 521 16.84 -6.10 19.79
C GLU A 521 16.67 -6.09 18.27
N SER A 522 17.66 -6.58 17.53
CA SER A 522 17.58 -6.79 16.08
C SER A 522 16.46 -7.77 15.72
N GLU A 523 16.35 -8.91 16.43
CA GLU A 523 15.26 -9.88 16.23
C GLU A 523 13.89 -9.29 16.53
N ARG A 524 13.78 -8.40 17.54
CA ARG A 524 12.54 -7.68 17.87
C ARG A 524 12.15 -6.68 16.78
N ALA A 525 13.10 -5.90 16.29
CA ALA A 525 12.88 -4.95 15.20
C ALA A 525 12.37 -5.66 13.94
N GLN A 526 13.03 -6.77 13.56
CA GLN A 526 12.63 -7.57 12.41
C GLN A 526 11.24 -8.23 12.62
N ALA A 527 10.92 -8.67 13.83
CA ALA A 527 9.60 -9.21 14.15
C ALA A 527 8.50 -8.15 14.05
N ASN A 528 8.79 -6.91 14.40
CA ASN A 528 7.87 -5.79 14.26
C ASN A 528 7.64 -5.44 12.78
N ALA A 529 8.71 -5.35 11.98
CA ALA A 529 8.60 -5.13 10.54
C ALA A 529 7.80 -6.26 9.86
N ASN A 530 8.04 -7.51 10.20
CA ASN A 530 7.29 -8.64 9.67
C ASN A 530 5.79 -8.56 10.02
N ARG A 531 5.43 -8.15 11.25
CA ARG A 531 4.02 -7.93 11.64
C ARG A 531 3.38 -6.81 10.84
N PHE A 532 4.09 -5.74 10.60
CA PHE A 532 3.62 -4.64 9.76
C PHE A 532 3.38 -5.09 8.32
N ILE A 533 4.35 -5.82 7.73
CA ILE A 533 4.25 -6.39 6.37
C ILE A 533 3.03 -7.32 6.27
N GLU A 534 2.74 -8.15 7.28
CA GLU A 534 1.54 -8.99 7.31
C GLU A 534 0.25 -8.17 7.35
N GLN A 535 0.22 -7.09 8.11
CA GLN A 535 -0.95 -6.20 8.14
C GLN A 535 -1.14 -5.52 6.78
N ARG A 536 -0.05 -5.06 6.17
CA ARG A 536 -0.07 -4.44 4.85
C ARG A 536 -0.52 -5.42 3.76
N ALA A 537 -0.05 -6.68 3.80
CA ALA A 537 -0.53 -7.74 2.91
C ALA A 537 -2.04 -7.93 2.99
N ARG A 538 -2.61 -7.92 4.19
CA ARG A 538 -4.07 -8.04 4.37
C ARG A 538 -4.84 -6.88 3.75
N VAL A 539 -4.26 -5.67 3.76
CA VAL A 539 -4.83 -4.50 3.11
C VAL A 539 -4.77 -4.65 1.59
N LEU A 540 -3.58 -4.92 1.04
CA LEU A 540 -3.35 -5.05 -0.41
C LEU A 540 -4.18 -6.18 -1.02
N LEU A 541 -4.26 -7.36 -0.37
CA LEU A 541 -5.08 -8.47 -0.86
C LEU A 541 -6.58 -8.15 -0.87
N ARG A 542 -7.03 -7.27 0.02
CA ARG A 542 -8.40 -6.74 -0.03
C ARG A 542 -8.58 -5.75 -1.17
N GLU A 543 -7.60 -4.86 -1.36
CA GLU A 543 -7.60 -3.86 -2.43
C GLU A 543 -7.57 -4.52 -3.81
N TRP A 544 -6.88 -5.65 -3.95
CA TRP A 544 -6.77 -6.40 -5.19
C TRP A 544 -7.89 -7.44 -5.39
N ASP A 545 -8.88 -7.50 -4.48
CA ASP A 545 -10.01 -8.44 -4.50
C ASP A 545 -9.58 -9.92 -4.59
N ILE A 546 -8.48 -10.28 -3.93
CA ILE A 546 -8.04 -11.67 -3.81
C ILE A 546 -8.85 -12.34 -2.68
N ARG A 547 -9.62 -13.37 -3.05
CA ARG A 547 -10.51 -14.12 -2.17
C ARG A 547 -9.85 -15.27 -1.44
#